data_d8624a971255ce941ee5494f4c206ad7
#
_entry.id   d8624a971255ce941ee5494f4c206ad7
#
_cell.length_a   1.000
_cell.length_b   1.000
_cell.length_c   1.000
_cell.angle_alpha   90.00
_cell.angle_beta   90.00
_cell.angle_gamma   90.00
#
_symmetry.space_group_name_H-M   'P 1'
#
loop_
_entity.id
_entity.type
_entity.pdbx_description
1 polymer ?
#
loop_
_entity_poly.entity_id
_entity_poly.type
_entity_poly.pdbx_seq_one_letter_code
_entity_poly.pdbx_strand_id
1 'polypeptide(L)'
;WYEGIMSLPEHEKNSVKKNSAEVVRDLFIFILFTGLRRNEALELKWEDIDFRNNSFIIEDTKNHESHALPLTKTLLEILDRRKDDSDNPYVFQGEKPNTHLSPPQKRQMARARDLAGCYFNLHDLRRTFETTASRVVFSTYNLKKLINHKDPKDITGRYIIIQLEDLREPMNLIEAELWSHIK
;
A
#
# COMPACT_ATOMS: atom_id res chain seq x y z
N TRP A 1 3.97 5.22 15.77
CA TRP A 1 4.44 4.94 14.40
C TRP A 1 3.88 5.95 13.39
N TYR A 2 2.57 6.08 13.29
CA TYR A 2 1.91 6.90 12.27
C TYR A 2 2.33 8.38 12.32
N GLU A 3 2.25 9.02 13.48
CA GLU A 3 2.66 10.41 13.67
C GLU A 3 4.13 10.64 13.30
N GLY A 4 5.01 9.73 13.72
CA GLY A 4 6.42 9.77 13.35
C GLY A 4 6.65 9.65 11.85
N ILE A 5 5.92 8.78 11.16
CA ILE A 5 5.98 8.67 9.68
C ILE A 5 5.40 9.91 9.00
N MET A 6 4.30 10.46 9.51
CA MET A 6 3.72 11.70 8.98
C MET A 6 4.66 12.89 9.08
N SER A 7 5.49 12.99 10.12
CA SER A 7 6.47 14.06 10.31
C SER A 7 7.74 13.91 9.44
N LEU A 8 7.91 12.77 8.74
CA LEU A 8 9.14 12.48 7.97
C LEU A 8 9.57 13.61 7.02
N PRO A 9 8.68 14.27 6.24
CA PRO A 9 9.05 15.37 5.36
C PRO A 9 9.56 16.61 6.10
N GLU A 10 9.08 16.88 7.31
CA GLU A 10 9.44 18.07 8.10
C GLU A 10 10.91 18.04 8.57
N HIS A 11 11.47 16.82 8.64
CA HIS A 11 12.86 16.60 9.03
C HIS A 11 13.86 16.67 7.86
N GLU A 12 13.40 17.00 6.66
CA GLU A 12 14.26 17.17 5.49
C GLU A 12 14.61 18.66 5.25
N LYS A 13 15.90 18.91 5.00
CA LYS A 13 16.46 20.28 5.01
C LYS A 13 16.30 21.06 3.70
N ASN A 14 15.95 20.39 2.60
CA ASN A 14 15.76 21.04 1.31
C ASN A 14 14.53 20.47 0.57
N SER A 15 14.02 21.23 -0.40
CA SER A 15 12.78 20.91 -1.13
C SER A 15 12.83 19.57 -1.84
N VAL A 16 13.93 19.23 -2.51
CA VAL A 16 14.07 17.96 -3.26
C VAL A 16 14.00 16.77 -2.30
N LYS A 17 14.72 16.83 -1.16
CA LYS A 17 14.66 15.77 -0.15
C LYS A 17 13.32 15.71 0.55
N LYS A 18 12.66 16.85 0.75
CA LYS A 18 11.32 16.91 1.33
C LYS A 18 10.32 16.21 0.40
N ASN A 19 10.32 16.51 -0.88
CA ASN A 19 9.44 15.85 -1.86
C ASN A 19 9.67 14.32 -1.89
N SER A 20 10.93 13.88 -1.91
CA SER A 20 11.26 12.45 -1.82
C SER A 20 10.77 11.82 -0.50
N ALA A 21 10.85 12.53 0.63
CA ALA A 21 10.36 12.06 1.92
C ALA A 21 8.83 11.97 1.97
N GLU A 22 8.12 12.87 1.29
CA GLU A 22 6.66 12.79 1.12
C GLU A 22 6.23 11.54 0.35
N VAL A 23 6.93 11.23 -0.75
CA VAL A 23 6.67 10.00 -1.51
C VAL A 23 6.95 8.76 -0.67
N VAL A 24 8.04 8.74 0.09
CA VAL A 24 8.40 7.63 1.00
C VAL A 24 7.37 7.47 2.12
N ARG A 25 6.93 8.58 2.74
CA ARG A 25 5.86 8.58 3.74
C ARG A 25 4.60 7.93 3.21
N ASP A 26 4.13 8.41 2.06
CA ASP A 26 2.89 7.94 1.45
C ASP A 26 3.01 6.47 1.00
N LEU A 27 4.18 6.04 0.50
CA LEU A 27 4.46 4.64 0.19
C LEU A 27 4.32 3.73 1.43
N PHE A 28 4.87 4.14 2.58
CA PHE A 28 4.79 3.34 3.80
C PHE A 28 3.34 3.17 4.25
N ILE A 29 2.57 4.26 4.25
CA ILE A 29 1.17 4.22 4.64
C ILE A 29 0.37 3.39 3.62
N PHE A 30 0.63 3.55 2.32
CA PHE A 30 -0.04 2.79 1.27
C PHE A 30 0.19 1.28 1.42
N ILE A 31 1.44 0.85 1.69
CA ILE A 31 1.74 -0.58 1.94
C ILE A 31 1.05 -1.08 3.21
N LEU A 32 1.01 -0.28 4.28
CA LEU A 32 0.32 -0.66 5.52
C LEU A 32 -1.19 -0.88 5.30
N PHE A 33 -1.83 -0.06 4.45
CA PHE A 33 -3.28 -0.12 4.21
C PHE A 33 -3.70 -0.99 3.01
N THR A 34 -2.76 -1.52 2.23
CA THR A 34 -3.06 -2.42 1.10
C THR A 34 -2.49 -3.83 1.27
N GLY A 35 -1.44 -3.96 2.07
CA GLY A 35 -0.68 -5.20 2.17
C GLY A 35 0.10 -5.56 0.91
N LEU A 36 0.29 -4.64 -0.04
CA LEU A 36 1.06 -4.91 -1.26
C LEU A 36 2.51 -5.29 -0.97
N ARG A 37 3.09 -6.08 -1.86
CA ARG A 37 4.54 -6.27 -1.87
C ARG A 37 5.24 -4.97 -2.28
N ARG A 38 6.45 -4.76 -1.75
CA ARG A 38 7.23 -3.54 -2.02
C ARG A 38 7.28 -3.15 -3.50
N ASN A 39 7.59 -4.09 -4.38
CA ASN A 39 7.73 -3.79 -5.80
C ASN A 39 6.37 -3.52 -6.45
N GLU A 40 5.33 -4.26 -6.07
CA GLU A 40 3.95 -4.01 -6.52
C GLU A 40 3.52 -2.57 -6.20
N ALA A 41 3.82 -2.08 -5.00
CA ALA A 41 3.51 -0.70 -4.62
C ALA A 41 4.40 0.33 -5.35
N LEU A 42 5.71 0.07 -5.50
CA LEU A 42 6.63 0.99 -6.18
C LEU A 42 6.30 1.15 -7.67
N GLU A 43 5.88 0.08 -8.32
CA GLU A 43 5.62 0.03 -9.77
C GLU A 43 4.17 0.40 -10.14
N LEU A 44 3.32 0.71 -9.14
CA LEU A 44 1.93 1.13 -9.35
C LEU A 44 1.86 2.40 -10.20
N LYS A 45 1.08 2.35 -11.27
CA LYS A 45 0.91 3.47 -12.21
C LYS A 45 -0.46 4.11 -12.07
N TRP A 46 -0.58 5.33 -12.56
CA TRP A 46 -1.86 6.05 -12.61
C TRP A 46 -2.88 5.38 -13.53
N GLU A 47 -2.43 4.71 -14.59
CA GLU A 47 -3.30 3.94 -15.50
C GLU A 47 -3.95 2.72 -14.83
N ASP A 48 -3.34 2.21 -13.74
CA ASP A 48 -3.85 1.07 -12.96
C ASP A 48 -4.96 1.49 -11.98
N ILE A 49 -5.20 2.80 -11.80
CA ILE A 49 -6.17 3.35 -10.84
C ILE A 49 -7.50 3.66 -11.54
N ASP A 50 -8.56 3.02 -11.09
CA ASP A 50 -9.93 3.34 -11.50
C ASP A 50 -10.63 4.19 -10.44
N PHE A 51 -10.57 5.51 -10.60
CA PHE A 51 -11.23 6.46 -9.70
C PHE A 51 -12.77 6.41 -9.78
N ARG A 52 -13.34 5.90 -10.86
CA ARG A 52 -14.81 5.80 -11.01
C ARG A 52 -15.37 4.68 -10.15
N ASN A 53 -14.65 3.57 -10.12
CA ASN A 53 -15.02 2.39 -9.34
C ASN A 53 -14.28 2.32 -7.99
N ASN A 54 -13.48 3.33 -7.63
CA ASN A 54 -12.65 3.33 -6.44
C ASN A 54 -11.90 2.00 -6.27
N SER A 55 -11.02 1.69 -7.21
CA SER A 55 -10.24 0.46 -7.23
C SER A 55 -8.91 0.64 -7.96
N PHE A 56 -8.03 -0.31 -7.79
CA PHE A 56 -6.81 -0.40 -8.58
C PHE A 56 -6.46 -1.85 -8.88
N ILE A 57 -5.65 -2.07 -9.91
CA ILE A 57 -5.23 -3.40 -10.33
C ILE A 57 -3.70 -3.46 -10.45
N ILE A 58 -3.11 -4.55 -10.00
CA ILE A 58 -1.72 -4.91 -10.25
C ILE A 58 -1.73 -6.05 -11.28
N GLU A 59 -1.32 -5.76 -12.50
CA GLU A 59 -1.38 -6.71 -13.62
C GLU A 59 -0.36 -7.85 -13.47
N ASP A 60 0.89 -7.54 -13.14
CA ASP A 60 1.97 -8.51 -13.02
C ASP A 60 2.40 -8.70 -11.55
N THR A 61 1.67 -9.54 -10.84
CA THR A 61 2.08 -9.91 -9.48
C THR A 61 3.08 -11.08 -9.53
N LYS A 62 3.80 -11.29 -8.43
CA LYS A 62 4.69 -12.46 -8.26
C LYS A 62 4.01 -13.80 -8.57
N ASN A 63 2.69 -13.85 -8.51
CA ASN A 63 1.90 -15.05 -8.74
C ASN A 63 1.41 -15.17 -10.20
N HIS A 64 1.80 -14.24 -11.09
CA HIS A 64 1.38 -14.16 -12.50
C HIS A 64 -0.15 -14.09 -12.66
N GLU A 65 -0.84 -13.47 -11.72
CA GLU A 65 -2.26 -13.16 -11.80
C GLU A 65 -2.48 -11.70 -11.46
N SER A 66 -3.46 -11.10 -12.08
CA SER A 66 -3.89 -9.75 -11.72
C SER A 66 -4.47 -9.72 -10.31
N HIS A 67 -4.17 -8.67 -9.58
CA HIS A 67 -4.63 -8.46 -8.22
C HIS A 67 -5.36 -7.12 -8.13
N ALA A 68 -6.68 -7.15 -8.09
CA ALA A 68 -7.52 -5.98 -7.94
C ALA A 68 -7.91 -5.78 -6.47
N LEU A 69 -7.82 -4.54 -5.99
CA LEU A 69 -8.21 -4.15 -4.63
C LEU A 69 -9.09 -2.89 -4.65
N PRO A 70 -10.07 -2.79 -3.75
CA PRO A 70 -10.82 -1.56 -3.54
C PRO A 70 -9.94 -0.47 -2.92
N LEU A 71 -10.18 0.78 -3.29
CA LEU A 71 -9.63 1.96 -2.65
C LEU A 71 -10.52 2.37 -1.48
N THR A 72 -9.95 2.39 -0.29
CA THR A 72 -10.58 2.94 0.91
C THR A 72 -10.34 4.45 1.00
N LYS A 73 -10.95 5.10 1.98
CA LYS A 73 -10.81 6.54 2.18
C LYS A 73 -9.36 6.97 2.34
N THR A 74 -8.60 6.28 3.18
CA THR A 74 -7.18 6.58 3.40
C THR A 74 -6.35 6.46 2.13
N LEU A 75 -6.62 5.43 1.31
CA LEU A 75 -5.93 5.22 0.04
C LEU A 75 -6.24 6.32 -0.97
N LEU A 76 -7.50 6.76 -1.06
CA LEU A 76 -7.92 7.88 -1.91
C LEU A 76 -7.23 9.19 -1.49
N GLU A 77 -7.14 9.48 -0.19
CA GLU A 77 -6.43 10.64 0.34
C GLU A 77 -4.92 10.62 0.00
N ILE A 78 -4.29 9.43 0.00
CA ILE A 78 -2.89 9.27 -0.43
C ILE A 78 -2.77 9.57 -1.93
N LEU A 79 -3.63 8.98 -2.74
CA LEU A 79 -3.61 9.19 -4.19
C LEU A 79 -3.85 10.66 -4.55
N ASP A 80 -4.76 11.33 -3.87
CA ASP A 80 -5.02 12.77 -4.06
C ASP A 80 -3.78 13.62 -3.75
N ARG A 81 -3.08 13.34 -2.65
CA ARG A 81 -1.81 14.00 -2.33
C ARG A 81 -0.68 13.71 -3.32
N ARG A 82 -0.70 12.54 -3.96
CA ARG A 82 0.33 12.15 -4.96
C ARG A 82 0.02 12.64 -6.37
N LYS A 83 -1.24 12.99 -6.62
CA LYS A 83 -1.67 13.53 -7.91
C LYS A 83 -1.12 14.94 -8.04
N ASP A 84 -0.14 15.10 -8.87
CA ASP A 84 0.45 16.39 -9.25
C ASP A 84 0.29 16.61 -10.76
N ASP A 85 0.74 17.76 -11.25
CA ASP A 85 0.69 18.11 -12.68
C ASP A 85 1.86 17.48 -13.46
N SER A 86 2.58 16.52 -12.87
CA SER A 86 3.68 15.85 -13.56
C SER A 86 3.17 14.76 -14.50
N ASP A 87 3.82 14.61 -15.64
CA ASP A 87 3.57 13.53 -16.61
C ASP A 87 4.18 12.18 -16.15
N ASN A 88 4.59 12.04 -14.89
CA ASN A 88 5.17 10.80 -14.41
C ASN A 88 4.10 9.70 -14.32
N PRO A 89 4.28 8.54 -14.99
CA PRO A 89 3.28 7.49 -15.00
C PRO A 89 3.09 6.78 -13.65
N TYR A 90 4.05 6.90 -12.72
CA TYR A 90 4.02 6.18 -11.44
C TYR A 90 3.39 7.00 -10.31
N VAL A 91 2.58 6.36 -9.48
CA VAL A 91 1.98 6.95 -8.26
C VAL A 91 3.08 7.37 -7.28
N PHE A 92 4.05 6.49 -7.07
CA PHE A 92 5.21 6.77 -6.23
C PHE A 92 6.40 7.11 -7.13
N GLN A 93 6.42 8.35 -7.58
CA GLN A 93 7.40 8.85 -8.55
C GLN A 93 8.81 8.92 -7.99
N GLY A 94 9.78 8.63 -8.84
CA GLY A 94 11.21 8.79 -8.56
C GLY A 94 11.71 10.21 -8.87
N GLU A 95 12.98 10.44 -8.61
CA GLU A 95 13.64 11.74 -8.88
C GLU A 95 13.84 12.01 -10.37
N LYS A 96 13.89 10.96 -11.19
CA LYS A 96 14.06 11.08 -12.65
C LYS A 96 12.72 10.98 -13.35
N PRO A 97 12.51 11.68 -14.47
CA PRO A 97 11.30 11.56 -15.28
C PRO A 97 11.01 10.10 -15.66
N ASN A 98 9.75 9.73 -15.66
CA ASN A 98 9.27 8.39 -16.03
C ASN A 98 9.89 7.23 -15.22
N THR A 99 10.29 7.49 -13.98
CA THR A 99 10.75 6.45 -13.06
C THR A 99 9.91 6.41 -11.79
N HIS A 100 9.77 5.22 -11.24
CA HIS A 100 9.21 5.06 -9.90
C HIS A 100 10.27 5.35 -8.82
N LEU A 101 9.83 5.55 -7.59
CA LEU A 101 10.69 5.72 -6.42
C LEU A 101 11.62 4.49 -6.30
N SER A 102 12.91 4.75 -6.11
CA SER A 102 13.85 3.70 -5.72
C SER A 102 13.51 3.20 -4.31
N PRO A 103 13.71 1.90 -4.01
CA PRO A 103 13.49 1.39 -2.66
C PRO A 103 14.16 2.26 -1.61
N PRO A 104 13.47 2.60 -0.50
CA PRO A 104 14.03 3.47 0.54
C PRO A 104 15.40 3.01 1.01
N GLN A 105 16.37 3.91 0.92
CA GLN A 105 17.76 3.61 1.28
C GLN A 105 17.91 3.42 2.81
N LYS A 106 19.02 2.81 3.22
CA LYS A 106 19.31 2.57 4.65
C LYS A 106 19.17 3.83 5.51
N ARG A 107 19.58 5.01 4.99
CA ARG A 107 19.47 6.28 5.70
C ARG A 107 18.01 6.74 5.87
N GLN A 108 17.20 6.61 4.83
CA GLN A 108 15.77 6.95 4.89
C GLN A 108 15.03 6.02 5.86
N MET A 109 15.30 4.72 5.78
CA MET A 109 14.74 3.74 6.72
C MET A 109 15.19 3.99 8.17
N ALA A 110 16.46 4.34 8.40
CA ALA A 110 16.95 4.64 9.74
C ALA A 110 16.22 5.86 10.33
N ARG A 111 16.06 6.94 9.55
CA ARG A 111 15.31 8.12 9.97
C ARG A 111 13.85 7.81 10.24
N ALA A 112 13.20 7.06 9.35
CA ALA A 112 11.81 6.68 9.53
C ALA A 112 11.60 5.85 10.82
N ARG A 113 12.52 4.94 11.15
CA ARG A 113 12.51 4.15 12.39
C ARG A 113 12.71 5.01 13.63
N ASP A 114 13.63 5.97 13.56
CA ASP A 114 13.91 6.91 14.66
C ASP A 114 12.66 7.74 14.98
N LEU A 115 12.04 8.33 13.97
CA LEU A 115 10.79 9.09 14.12
C LEU A 115 9.60 8.23 14.56
N ALA A 116 9.51 7.02 14.04
CA ALA A 116 8.46 6.06 14.39
C ALA A 116 8.60 5.47 15.81
N GLY A 117 9.78 5.63 16.44
CA GLY A 117 10.07 5.07 17.75
C GLY A 117 10.17 3.53 17.78
N CYS A 118 10.24 2.87 16.63
CA CYS A 118 10.34 1.41 16.56
C CYS A 118 11.04 0.93 15.28
N TYR A 119 11.58 -0.29 15.36
CA TYR A 119 12.15 -0.96 14.19
C TYR A 119 11.04 -1.53 13.32
N PHE A 120 11.11 -1.28 12.02
CA PHE A 120 10.25 -1.89 11.00
C PHE A 120 10.95 -1.93 9.64
N ASN A 121 10.45 -2.76 8.74
CA ASN A 121 10.76 -2.75 7.31
C ASN A 121 9.46 -2.84 6.49
N LEU A 122 9.56 -2.71 5.16
CA LEU A 122 8.37 -2.71 4.30
C LEU A 122 7.57 -4.02 4.37
N HIS A 123 8.26 -5.13 4.62
CA HIS A 123 7.59 -6.42 4.78
C HIS A 123 6.81 -6.50 6.10
N ASP A 124 7.27 -5.82 7.15
CA ASP A 124 6.56 -5.77 8.44
C ASP A 124 5.25 -4.97 8.30
N LEU A 125 5.22 -3.92 7.48
CA LEU A 125 3.98 -3.19 7.17
C LEU A 125 2.94 -4.10 6.51
N ARG A 126 3.36 -4.88 5.52
CA ARG A 126 2.52 -5.89 4.90
C ARG A 126 2.06 -6.96 5.90
N ARG A 127 2.94 -7.46 6.76
CA ARG A 127 2.59 -8.43 7.81
C ARG A 127 1.57 -7.85 8.80
N THR A 128 1.67 -6.56 9.11
CA THR A 128 0.68 -5.88 9.94
C THR A 128 -0.68 -5.88 9.26
N PHE A 129 -0.76 -5.52 7.97
CA PHE A 129 -2.01 -5.64 7.20
C PHE A 129 -2.55 -7.08 7.23
N GLU A 130 -1.73 -8.08 6.91
CA GLU A 130 -2.13 -9.49 6.88
C GLU A 130 -2.64 -9.97 8.24
N THR A 131 -1.97 -9.56 9.33
CA THR A 131 -2.39 -9.90 10.70
C THR A 131 -3.71 -9.22 11.07
N THR A 132 -3.87 -7.94 10.73
CA THR A 132 -5.12 -7.21 10.96
C THR A 132 -6.26 -7.83 10.16
N ALA A 133 -6.03 -8.08 8.87
CA ALA A 133 -7.00 -8.73 8.01
C ALA A 133 -7.46 -10.09 8.56
N SER A 134 -6.54 -10.91 9.07
CA SER A 134 -6.88 -12.21 9.64
C SER A 134 -7.76 -12.14 10.90
N ARG A 135 -7.81 -10.99 11.57
CA ARG A 135 -8.66 -10.78 12.77
C ARG A 135 -10.06 -10.32 12.42
N VAL A 136 -10.21 -9.51 11.36
CA VAL A 136 -11.49 -8.84 11.06
C VAL A 136 -12.20 -9.41 9.83
N VAL A 137 -11.51 -10.15 8.96
CA VAL A 137 -12.10 -10.74 7.75
C VAL A 137 -12.50 -12.19 8.02
N PHE A 138 -13.78 -12.45 8.15
CA PHE A 138 -14.30 -13.79 8.47
C PHE A 138 -14.22 -14.78 7.30
N SER A 139 -14.31 -14.29 6.04
CA SER A 139 -14.20 -15.14 4.86
C SER A 139 -12.73 -15.48 4.56
N THR A 140 -12.36 -16.73 4.70
CA THR A 140 -11.01 -17.22 4.35
C THR A 140 -10.66 -16.95 2.89
N TYR A 141 -11.65 -17.00 1.99
CA TYR A 141 -11.44 -16.75 0.56
C TYR A 141 -11.20 -15.26 0.26
N ASN A 142 -11.98 -14.37 0.89
CA ASN A 142 -11.76 -12.92 0.81
C ASN A 142 -10.37 -12.57 1.38
N LEU A 143 -10.01 -13.15 2.52
CA LEU A 143 -8.69 -12.95 3.11
C LEU A 143 -7.56 -13.37 2.14
N LYS A 144 -7.62 -14.59 1.58
CA LYS A 144 -6.63 -15.06 0.61
C LYS A 144 -6.54 -14.15 -0.62
N LYS A 145 -7.68 -13.66 -1.11
CA LYS A 145 -7.74 -12.74 -2.24
C LYS A 145 -7.14 -11.38 -1.89
N LEU A 146 -7.45 -10.81 -0.72
CA LEU A 146 -6.90 -9.53 -0.27
C LEU A 146 -5.38 -9.55 -0.14
N ILE A 147 -4.80 -10.61 0.42
CA ILE A 147 -3.35 -10.74 0.61
C ILE A 147 -2.61 -11.32 -0.60
N ASN A 148 -3.30 -11.57 -1.70
CA ASN A 148 -2.78 -12.23 -2.91
C ASN A 148 -1.98 -13.51 -2.58
N HIS A 149 -2.62 -14.38 -1.77
CA HIS A 149 -2.03 -15.65 -1.34
C HIS A 149 -2.68 -16.82 -2.04
N LYS A 150 -1.88 -17.59 -2.79
CA LYS A 150 -2.32 -18.82 -3.43
C LYS A 150 -1.99 -20.03 -2.55
N ASP A 151 -2.95 -20.89 -2.37
CA ASP A 151 -2.75 -22.20 -1.82
C ASP A 151 -2.92 -23.25 -2.95
N PRO A 152 -1.83 -23.85 -3.45
CA PRO A 152 -1.91 -24.83 -4.54
C PRO A 152 -2.74 -26.07 -4.19
N LYS A 153 -2.95 -26.33 -2.89
CA LYS A 153 -3.71 -27.49 -2.39
C LYS A 153 -5.20 -27.18 -2.20
N ASP A 154 -5.60 -25.90 -2.31
CA ASP A 154 -7.00 -25.49 -2.14
C ASP A 154 -7.79 -25.75 -3.44
N ILE A 155 -8.29 -27.00 -3.58
CA ILE A 155 -9.10 -27.39 -4.73
C ILE A 155 -10.42 -26.61 -4.75
N THR A 156 -11.05 -26.39 -3.61
CA THR A 156 -12.34 -25.69 -3.49
C THR A 156 -12.20 -24.21 -3.87
N GLY A 157 -11.13 -23.56 -3.46
CA GLY A 157 -10.86 -22.15 -3.78
C GLY A 157 -10.78 -21.87 -5.28
N ARG A 158 -10.44 -22.86 -6.10
CA ARG A 158 -10.39 -22.72 -7.57
C ARG A 158 -11.75 -22.48 -8.21
N TYR A 159 -12.82 -22.88 -7.54
CA TYR A 159 -14.20 -22.73 -8.03
C TYR A 159 -14.92 -21.52 -7.45
N ILE A 160 -14.32 -20.85 -6.47
CA ILE A 160 -14.91 -19.66 -5.82
C ILE A 160 -14.43 -18.41 -6.54
N ILE A 161 -15.38 -17.70 -7.14
CA ILE A 161 -15.14 -16.44 -7.82
C ILE A 161 -15.39 -15.31 -6.81
N ILE A 162 -14.33 -14.59 -6.41
CA ILE A 162 -14.42 -13.41 -5.56
C ILE A 162 -14.42 -12.18 -6.47
N GLN A 163 -15.51 -11.43 -6.41
CA GLN A 163 -15.64 -10.16 -7.12
C GLN A 163 -14.98 -9.02 -6.34
N LEU A 164 -14.63 -7.93 -7.01
CA LEU A 164 -14.08 -6.74 -6.36
C LEU A 164 -15.02 -6.19 -5.28
N GLU A 165 -16.33 -6.24 -5.53
CA GLU A 165 -17.36 -5.75 -4.58
C GLU A 165 -17.35 -6.54 -3.27
N ASP A 166 -17.05 -7.85 -3.31
CA ASP A 166 -16.95 -8.70 -2.12
C ASP A 166 -15.79 -8.30 -1.19
N LEU A 167 -14.84 -7.52 -1.71
CA LEU A 167 -13.65 -7.07 -0.97
C LEU A 167 -13.82 -5.68 -0.34
N ARG A 168 -14.86 -4.89 -0.68
CA ARG A 168 -15.02 -3.52 -0.19
C ARG A 168 -15.26 -3.46 1.31
N GLU A 169 -16.22 -4.22 1.81
CA GLU A 169 -16.50 -4.29 3.25
C GLU A 169 -15.28 -4.81 4.03
N PRO A 170 -14.65 -5.94 3.65
CA PRO A 170 -13.41 -6.39 4.27
C PRO A 170 -12.30 -5.33 4.31
N MET A 171 -12.07 -4.59 3.22
CA MET A 171 -11.06 -3.53 3.20
C MET A 171 -11.39 -2.39 4.15
N ASN A 172 -12.65 -1.98 4.24
CA ASN A 172 -13.09 -0.95 5.18
C ASN A 172 -12.95 -1.41 6.64
N LEU A 173 -13.24 -2.68 6.95
CA LEU A 173 -13.03 -3.25 8.29
C LEU A 173 -11.55 -3.26 8.67
N ILE A 174 -10.66 -3.64 7.73
CA ILE A 174 -9.21 -3.60 7.95
C ILE A 174 -8.74 -2.17 8.20
N GLU A 175 -9.20 -1.20 7.38
CA GLU A 175 -8.87 0.22 7.56
C GLU A 175 -9.31 0.72 8.94
N ALA A 176 -10.54 0.45 9.35
CA ALA A 176 -11.07 0.85 10.65
C ALA A 176 -10.25 0.25 11.80
N GLU A 177 -9.89 -1.01 11.72
CA GLU A 177 -9.08 -1.70 12.74
C GLU A 177 -7.65 -1.12 12.79
N LEU A 178 -7.01 -0.87 11.65
CA LEU A 178 -5.70 -0.21 11.62
C LEU A 178 -5.76 1.16 12.29
N TRP A 179 -6.78 1.96 12.00
CA TRP A 179 -6.97 3.27 12.61
C TRP A 179 -7.24 3.18 14.12
N SER A 180 -7.88 2.13 14.62
CA SER A 180 -8.11 1.94 16.06
C SER A 180 -6.80 1.79 16.85
N HIS A 181 -5.74 1.31 16.22
CA HIS A 181 -4.40 1.14 16.80
C HIS A 181 -3.45 2.32 16.56
N ILE A 182 -3.83 3.28 15.72
CA ILE A 182 -2.99 4.43 15.36
C ILE A 182 -3.22 5.63 16.30
N LYS A 183 -4.27 5.58 17.11
CA LYS A 183 -4.64 6.64 18.05
C LYS A 183 -3.71 6.70 19.26
#